data_384a8f75cb6e9b10c5204160f2c38d67
#
_entry.id   384a8f75cb6e9b10c5204160f2c38d67
#
_cell.length_a   1.000
_cell.length_b   1.000
_cell.length_c   1.000
_cell.angle_alpha   90.00
_cell.angle_beta   90.00
_cell.angle_gamma   90.00
#
_symmetry.space_group_name_H-M   'P 1'
#
loop_
_entity.id
_entity.type
_entity.pdbx_description
1 polymer ?
#
loop_
_entity_poly.entity_id
_entity_poly.type
_entity_poly.pdbx_seq_one_letter_code
_entity_poly.pdbx_strand_id
1 'polypeptide(L)'
;MKNIYMYVQDTMADWEHGYLMHALSLQAMLGEAKVKLLTVSKGKKSIKTAGGMTIVPDFNLYDIDTTNTDALLLIGGDSWLNNEQDDVLEFASKLLQENILVGAICGATLGLAEKGILDNRYHTSNASFFLSQMSQHYRGHDYYKDEVAVKDGKLITASSAGSLLWAKFIVEELGLYSKTTVEAWFNYFSTGDPRYFLEMMNSLEKDASES
;
A
#
# COMPACT_ATOMS: atom_id res chain seq x y z
N MET A 1 17.03 0.74 9.03
CA MET A 1 16.12 -0.04 8.15
C MET A 1 14.68 0.24 8.61
N LYS A 2 13.80 0.63 7.67
CA LYS A 2 12.38 0.94 7.96
C LYS A 2 11.54 -0.33 8.00
N ASN A 3 10.54 -0.39 8.89
CA ASN A 3 9.59 -1.50 8.94
C ASN A 3 8.30 -1.12 8.21
N ILE A 4 7.93 -1.90 7.21
CA ILE A 4 6.67 -1.79 6.48
C ILE A 4 5.81 -2.98 6.87
N TYR A 5 4.63 -2.73 7.38
CA TYR A 5 3.67 -3.78 7.70
C TYR A 5 2.60 -3.89 6.62
N MET A 6 2.43 -5.07 6.06
CA MET A 6 1.31 -5.40 5.18
C MET A 6 0.27 -6.18 5.97
N TYR A 7 -0.91 -5.59 6.15
CA TYR A 7 -2.01 -6.26 6.80
C TYR A 7 -2.61 -7.30 5.84
N VAL A 8 -2.61 -8.54 6.29
CA VAL A 8 -3.12 -9.69 5.55
C VAL A 8 -4.38 -10.25 6.21
N GLN A 9 -5.38 -10.57 5.41
CA GLN A 9 -6.70 -11.04 5.84
C GLN A 9 -7.24 -12.07 4.85
N ASP A 10 -8.20 -12.86 5.27
CA ASP A 10 -8.90 -13.77 4.37
C ASP A 10 -9.53 -12.97 3.22
N THR A 11 -9.52 -13.57 2.03
CA THR A 11 -10.00 -12.97 0.76
C THR A 11 -9.19 -11.79 0.25
N MET A 12 -8.00 -11.47 0.82
CA MET A 12 -7.17 -10.40 0.27
C MET A 12 -6.80 -10.68 -1.20
N ALA A 13 -6.74 -9.62 -2.00
CA ALA A 13 -6.44 -9.69 -3.42
C ALA A 13 -4.96 -9.99 -3.68
N ASP A 14 -4.66 -11.01 -4.48
CA ASP A 14 -3.31 -11.47 -4.77
C ASP A 14 -2.50 -10.52 -5.66
N TRP A 15 -3.16 -9.76 -6.53
CA TRP A 15 -2.51 -8.93 -7.57
C TRP A 15 -2.18 -7.50 -7.12
N GLU A 16 -2.84 -6.98 -6.11
CA GLU A 16 -2.78 -5.55 -5.79
C GLU A 16 -1.43 -5.10 -5.21
N HIS A 17 -0.73 -6.00 -4.53
CA HIS A 17 0.59 -5.71 -3.95
C HIS A 17 1.76 -6.18 -4.82
N GLY A 18 1.51 -6.84 -5.97
CA GLY A 18 2.54 -7.47 -6.80
C GLY A 18 3.62 -6.50 -7.28
N TYR A 19 3.24 -5.33 -7.78
CA TYR A 19 4.20 -4.31 -8.23
C TYR A 19 5.04 -3.76 -7.08
N LEU A 20 4.44 -3.54 -5.91
CA LEU A 20 5.19 -3.12 -4.73
C LEU A 20 6.20 -4.19 -4.29
N MET A 21 5.79 -5.46 -4.29
CA MET A 21 6.69 -6.58 -3.97
C MET A 21 7.88 -6.64 -4.92
N HIS A 22 7.63 -6.44 -6.23
CA HIS A 22 8.72 -6.34 -7.21
C HIS A 22 9.65 -5.16 -6.90
N ALA A 23 9.09 -3.96 -6.68
CA ALA A 23 9.91 -2.79 -6.35
C ALA A 23 10.75 -3.01 -5.08
N LEU A 24 10.19 -3.62 -4.05
CA LEU A 24 10.92 -3.95 -2.83
C LEU A 24 12.03 -4.99 -3.05
N SER A 25 11.86 -5.92 -3.99
CA SER A 25 12.87 -6.94 -4.30
C SER A 25 14.14 -6.36 -4.93
N LEU A 26 14.03 -5.22 -5.61
CA LEU A 26 15.17 -4.55 -6.23
C LEU A 26 16.22 -4.03 -5.21
N GLN A 27 15.85 -3.88 -3.92
CA GLN A 27 16.79 -3.51 -2.87
C GLN A 27 17.97 -4.49 -2.74
N ALA A 28 17.78 -5.76 -3.12
CA ALA A 28 18.86 -6.73 -3.11
C ALA A 28 20.05 -6.32 -4.00
N MET A 29 19.82 -5.40 -4.95
CA MET A 29 20.85 -4.85 -5.83
C MET A 29 21.57 -3.63 -5.23
N LEU A 30 21.07 -3.05 -4.13
CA LEU A 30 21.67 -1.87 -3.49
C LEU A 30 22.79 -2.20 -2.49
N GLY A 31 23.04 -3.48 -2.23
CA GLY A 31 24.02 -3.92 -1.22
C GLY A 31 23.47 -3.91 0.21
N GLU A 32 22.65 -2.93 0.59
CA GLU A 32 21.99 -2.84 1.89
C GLU A 32 20.47 -2.58 1.73
N ALA A 33 19.67 -3.36 2.44
CA ALA A 33 18.22 -3.19 2.42
C ALA A 33 17.80 -1.97 3.27
N LYS A 34 17.09 -1.03 2.65
CA LYS A 34 16.55 0.18 3.31
C LYS A 34 15.27 -0.09 4.09
N VAL A 35 14.48 -1.08 3.66
CA VAL A 35 13.20 -1.45 4.27
C VAL A 35 13.07 -2.95 4.45
N LYS A 36 12.27 -3.33 5.45
CA LYS A 36 11.84 -4.71 5.69
C LYS A 36 10.31 -4.75 5.59
N LEU A 37 9.80 -5.60 4.70
CA LEU A 37 8.37 -5.90 4.63
C LEU A 37 8.06 -7.05 5.60
N LEU A 38 7.03 -6.83 6.42
CA LEU A 38 6.55 -7.77 7.42
C LEU A 38 5.04 -7.93 7.25
N THR A 39 4.55 -9.14 7.37
CA THR A 39 3.11 -9.41 7.32
C THR A 39 2.49 -9.42 8.71
N VAL A 40 1.31 -8.83 8.83
CA VAL A 40 0.59 -8.73 10.10
C VAL A 40 -0.88 -9.08 9.92
N SER A 41 -1.46 -9.82 10.86
CA SER A 41 -2.91 -10.08 10.89
C SER A 41 -3.46 -10.01 12.31
N LYS A 42 -4.76 -9.86 12.44
CA LYS A 42 -5.44 -9.96 13.73
C LYS A 42 -5.35 -11.40 14.24
N GLY A 43 -4.73 -11.59 15.42
CA GLY A 43 -4.56 -12.89 16.06
C GLY A 43 -3.47 -13.78 15.46
N LYS A 44 -2.68 -13.28 14.49
CA LYS A 44 -1.59 -14.04 13.83
C LYS A 44 -2.03 -15.40 13.25
N LYS A 45 -3.29 -15.51 12.82
CA LYS A 45 -3.80 -16.70 12.16
C LYS A 45 -3.39 -16.70 10.69
N SER A 46 -3.09 -17.89 10.14
CA SER A 46 -2.93 -18.04 8.70
C SER A 46 -4.21 -17.63 7.98
N ILE A 47 -4.05 -16.94 6.85
CA ILE A 47 -5.16 -16.45 6.02
C ILE A 47 -5.14 -17.15 4.67
N LYS A 48 -6.26 -17.11 3.97
CA LYS A 48 -6.37 -17.57 2.58
C LYS A 48 -6.73 -16.40 1.67
N THR A 49 -5.88 -16.16 0.67
CA THR A 49 -6.11 -15.09 -0.32
C THR A 49 -7.27 -15.42 -1.25
N ALA A 50 -7.74 -14.44 -2.03
CA ALA A 50 -8.78 -14.63 -3.03
C ALA A 50 -8.41 -15.70 -4.08
N GLY A 51 -7.14 -15.75 -4.49
CA GLY A 51 -6.60 -16.76 -5.41
C GLY A 51 -6.28 -18.11 -4.75
N GLY A 52 -6.46 -18.25 -3.44
CA GLY A 52 -6.32 -19.50 -2.70
C GLY A 52 -4.93 -19.76 -2.10
N MET A 53 -4.01 -18.80 -2.13
CA MET A 53 -2.74 -18.93 -1.41
C MET A 53 -2.96 -18.87 0.10
N THR A 54 -2.14 -19.61 0.85
CA THR A 54 -2.12 -19.53 2.31
C THR A 54 -0.93 -18.70 2.75
N ILE A 55 -1.19 -17.64 3.53
CA ILE A 55 -0.15 -16.79 4.13
C ILE A 55 -0.14 -17.00 5.64
N VAL A 56 1.04 -17.22 6.20
CA VAL A 56 1.27 -17.26 7.65
C VAL A 56 1.87 -15.92 8.04
N PRO A 57 1.16 -15.05 8.78
CA PRO A 57 1.66 -13.73 9.14
C PRO A 57 2.86 -13.79 10.08
N ASP A 58 3.79 -12.84 9.92
CA ASP A 58 4.96 -12.72 10.80
C ASP A 58 4.56 -12.29 12.21
N PHE A 59 3.59 -11.35 12.31
CA PHE A 59 3.18 -10.71 13.56
C PHE A 59 1.67 -10.72 13.77
N ASN A 60 1.27 -10.61 15.04
CA ASN A 60 -0.08 -10.23 15.41
C ASN A 60 -0.20 -8.69 15.39
N LEU A 61 -1.34 -8.16 14.96
CA LEU A 61 -1.62 -6.71 14.95
C LEU A 61 -1.35 -6.05 16.32
N TYR A 62 -1.59 -6.74 17.40
CA TYR A 62 -1.39 -6.21 18.76
C TYR A 62 0.07 -6.24 19.25
N ASP A 63 0.98 -6.84 18.47
CA ASP A 63 2.42 -6.90 18.79
C ASP A 63 3.20 -5.76 18.10
N ILE A 64 2.54 -4.93 17.28
CA ILE A 64 3.15 -3.78 16.61
C ILE A 64 2.58 -2.47 17.17
N ASP A 65 3.38 -1.42 17.09
CA ASP A 65 3.00 -0.08 17.52
C ASP A 65 3.51 1.00 16.54
N THR A 66 3.13 2.25 16.79
CA THR A 66 3.50 3.37 15.90
C THR A 66 5.00 3.68 15.96
N THR A 67 5.70 3.33 17.03
CA THR A 67 7.13 3.67 17.21
C THR A 67 8.05 2.79 16.36
N ASN A 68 7.57 1.62 15.95
CA ASN A 68 8.30 0.67 15.11
C ASN A 68 7.68 0.47 13.72
N THR A 69 6.74 1.34 13.33
CA THR A 69 6.03 1.27 12.05
C THR A 69 6.37 2.48 11.20
N ASP A 70 6.98 2.26 10.04
CA ASP A 70 7.24 3.31 9.05
C ASP A 70 6.15 3.40 7.97
N ALA A 71 5.45 2.30 7.72
CA ALA A 71 4.30 2.24 6.84
C ALA A 71 3.36 1.08 7.16
N LEU A 72 2.06 1.29 6.94
CA LEU A 72 1.01 0.26 6.97
C LEU A 72 0.36 0.17 5.60
N LEU A 73 0.27 -1.04 5.06
CA LEU A 73 -0.33 -1.34 3.76
C LEU A 73 -1.59 -2.17 3.96
N LEU A 74 -2.71 -1.67 3.45
CA LEU A 74 -4.04 -2.28 3.54
C LEU A 74 -4.46 -2.73 2.14
N ILE A 75 -4.49 -4.05 1.93
CA ILE A 75 -4.80 -4.67 0.64
C ILE A 75 -6.30 -4.95 0.55
N GLY A 76 -6.87 -4.86 -0.65
CA GLY A 76 -8.28 -5.16 -0.90
C GLY A 76 -8.69 -6.56 -0.47
N GLY A 77 -9.95 -6.72 -0.15
CA GLY A 77 -10.57 -7.97 0.28
C GLY A 77 -12.04 -7.75 0.60
N ASP A 78 -12.77 -8.81 0.92
CA ASP A 78 -14.23 -8.75 1.09
C ASP A 78 -14.69 -8.36 2.50
N SER A 79 -13.77 -8.34 3.47
CA SER A 79 -14.10 -8.19 4.89
C SER A 79 -13.99 -6.75 5.45
N TRP A 80 -13.67 -5.75 4.61
CA TRP A 80 -13.34 -4.41 5.09
C TRP A 80 -14.49 -3.65 5.76
N LEU A 81 -15.73 -4.05 5.58
CA LEU A 81 -16.90 -3.50 6.30
C LEU A 81 -17.29 -4.32 7.53
N ASN A 82 -16.55 -5.39 7.84
CA ASN A 82 -16.80 -6.19 9.04
C ASN A 82 -16.11 -5.54 10.25
N ASN A 83 -16.75 -5.55 11.41
CA ASN A 83 -16.17 -5.04 12.67
C ASN A 83 -14.85 -5.71 13.07
N GLU A 84 -14.52 -6.86 12.46
CA GLU A 84 -13.24 -7.52 12.67
C GLU A 84 -12.05 -6.67 12.21
N GLN A 85 -12.27 -5.72 11.27
CA GLN A 85 -11.24 -4.82 10.75
C GLN A 85 -11.09 -3.52 11.55
N ASP A 86 -11.94 -3.27 12.54
CA ASP A 86 -11.95 -2.02 13.31
C ASP A 86 -10.58 -1.70 13.92
N ASP A 87 -9.92 -2.68 14.52
CA ASP A 87 -8.63 -2.48 15.21
C ASP A 87 -7.53 -2.02 14.25
N VAL A 88 -7.43 -2.59 13.04
CA VAL A 88 -6.42 -2.17 12.06
C VAL A 88 -6.75 -0.80 11.46
N LEU A 89 -8.05 -0.47 11.31
CA LEU A 89 -8.48 0.85 10.83
C LEU A 89 -8.23 1.94 11.88
N GLU A 90 -8.42 1.65 13.17
CA GLU A 90 -8.03 2.54 14.26
C GLU A 90 -6.52 2.73 14.30
N PHE A 91 -5.75 1.66 14.11
CA PHE A 91 -4.29 1.75 14.02
C PHE A 91 -3.85 2.59 12.81
N ALA A 92 -4.47 2.42 11.63
CA ALA A 92 -4.22 3.26 10.46
C ALA A 92 -4.51 4.74 10.72
N SER A 93 -5.62 5.05 11.40
CA SER A 93 -5.96 6.43 11.80
C SER A 93 -4.89 7.04 12.71
N LYS A 94 -4.41 6.28 13.70
CA LYS A 94 -3.34 6.72 14.60
C LYS A 94 -2.03 6.96 13.85
N LEU A 95 -1.63 6.07 12.94
CA LEU A 95 -0.44 6.25 12.11
C LEU A 95 -0.50 7.55 11.28
N LEU A 96 -1.64 7.85 10.67
CA LEU A 96 -1.85 9.10 9.92
C LEU A 96 -1.78 10.34 10.80
N GLN A 97 -2.25 10.29 12.04
CA GLN A 97 -2.12 11.39 13.02
C GLN A 97 -0.66 11.61 13.42
N GLU A 98 0.13 10.56 13.48
CA GLU A 98 1.58 10.60 13.76
C GLU A 98 2.43 10.83 12.50
N ASN A 99 1.79 11.19 11.35
CA ASN A 99 2.44 11.45 10.06
C ASN A 99 3.23 10.25 9.52
N ILE A 100 2.71 9.04 9.75
CA ILE A 100 3.26 7.77 9.26
C ILE A 100 2.45 7.31 8.04
N LEU A 101 3.13 6.70 7.07
CA LEU A 101 2.56 6.29 5.79
C LEU A 101 1.48 5.21 5.95
N VAL A 102 0.31 5.45 5.35
CA VAL A 102 -0.74 4.44 5.16
C VAL A 102 -1.08 4.34 3.68
N GLY A 103 -0.92 3.16 3.13
CA GLY A 103 -1.35 2.83 1.77
C GLY A 103 -2.59 1.94 1.81
N ALA A 104 -3.66 2.31 1.11
CA ALA A 104 -4.88 1.51 1.02
C ALA A 104 -5.32 1.36 -0.44
N ILE A 105 -5.71 0.15 -0.83
CA ILE A 105 -6.09 -0.14 -2.21
C ILE A 105 -7.42 -0.91 -2.27
N CYS A 106 -8.25 -0.63 -3.28
CA CYS A 106 -9.49 -1.37 -3.57
C CYS A 106 -10.45 -1.40 -2.37
N GLY A 107 -10.85 -2.58 -1.92
CA GLY A 107 -11.74 -2.78 -0.76
C GLY A 107 -11.26 -2.14 0.54
N ALA A 108 -9.96 -1.98 0.74
CA ALA A 108 -9.41 -1.33 1.93
C ALA A 108 -9.84 0.14 2.06
N THR A 109 -10.08 0.82 0.95
CA THR A 109 -10.61 2.19 0.95
C THR A 109 -12.03 2.30 1.52
N LEU A 110 -12.84 1.22 1.42
CA LEU A 110 -14.16 1.16 2.09
C LEU A 110 -14.02 1.19 3.61
N GLY A 111 -13.06 0.44 4.15
CA GLY A 111 -12.79 0.47 5.59
C GLY A 111 -12.39 1.86 6.08
N LEU A 112 -11.50 2.54 5.33
CA LEU A 112 -11.10 3.92 5.65
C LEU A 112 -12.30 4.89 5.54
N ALA A 113 -13.15 4.74 4.53
CA ALA A 113 -14.36 5.53 4.34
C ALA A 113 -15.36 5.34 5.50
N GLU A 114 -15.58 4.09 5.90
CA GLU A 114 -16.49 3.74 7.00
C GLU A 114 -16.06 4.35 8.35
N LYS A 115 -14.76 4.52 8.56
CA LYS A 115 -14.18 5.17 9.75
C LYS A 115 -14.03 6.70 9.62
N GLY A 116 -14.52 7.31 8.53
CA GLY A 116 -14.42 8.76 8.29
C GLY A 116 -13.00 9.27 8.03
N ILE A 117 -12.03 8.37 7.80
CA ILE A 117 -10.62 8.73 7.56
C ILE A 117 -10.46 9.50 6.24
N LEU A 118 -11.37 9.28 5.29
CA LEU A 118 -11.36 9.90 3.97
C LEU A 118 -12.16 11.21 3.89
N ASP A 119 -12.87 11.61 4.94
CA ASP A 119 -13.88 12.70 4.88
C ASP A 119 -13.28 14.07 4.56
N ASN A 120 -12.00 14.28 4.84
CA ASN A 120 -11.29 15.55 4.63
C ASN A 120 -9.91 15.37 3.99
N ARG A 121 -9.71 14.29 3.25
CA ARG A 121 -8.44 13.96 2.57
C ARG A 121 -8.71 13.63 1.10
N TYR A 122 -7.88 14.12 0.21
CA TYR A 122 -7.93 13.67 -1.18
C TYR A 122 -7.67 12.17 -1.27
N HIS A 123 -8.54 11.47 -1.99
CA HIS A 123 -8.51 10.01 -2.10
C HIS A 123 -9.19 9.53 -3.38
N THR A 124 -8.97 8.26 -3.66
CA THR A 124 -9.69 7.51 -4.71
C THR A 124 -10.07 6.13 -4.19
N SER A 125 -10.81 5.40 -5.00
CA SER A 125 -11.23 4.02 -4.79
C SER A 125 -11.52 3.36 -6.14
N ASN A 126 -12.18 2.20 -6.14
CA ASN A 126 -12.63 1.53 -7.37
C ASN A 126 -13.59 2.40 -8.20
N ALA A 127 -14.45 3.18 -7.54
CA ALA A 127 -15.30 4.20 -8.14
C ALA A 127 -15.91 5.08 -7.02
N SER A 128 -16.32 6.31 -7.35
CA SER A 128 -16.97 7.19 -6.37
C SER A 128 -18.27 6.60 -5.81
N PHE A 129 -19.06 5.96 -6.65
CA PHE A 129 -20.30 5.29 -6.22
C PHE A 129 -20.02 4.06 -5.34
N PHE A 130 -18.87 3.40 -5.48
CA PHE A 130 -18.49 2.27 -4.65
C PHE A 130 -18.40 2.67 -3.17
N LEU A 131 -17.75 3.80 -2.87
CA LEU A 131 -17.68 4.33 -1.50
C LEU A 131 -19.07 4.77 -0.99
N SER A 132 -19.82 5.53 -1.79
CA SER A 132 -21.09 6.12 -1.37
C SER A 132 -22.22 5.11 -1.23
N GLN A 133 -22.19 3.99 -1.95
CA GLN A 133 -23.22 2.94 -1.85
C GLN A 133 -22.89 1.89 -0.78
N MET A 134 -21.61 1.62 -0.56
CA MET A 134 -21.17 0.54 0.33
C MET A 134 -20.88 1.00 1.76
N SER A 135 -20.43 2.25 1.95
CA SER A 135 -20.17 2.82 3.28
C SER A 135 -21.30 3.77 3.69
N GLN A 136 -21.91 3.51 4.85
CA GLN A 136 -22.98 4.35 5.40
C GLN A 136 -22.43 5.64 6.03
N HIS A 137 -21.18 5.62 6.48
CA HIS A 137 -20.55 6.73 7.21
C HIS A 137 -19.68 7.63 6.31
N TYR A 138 -19.45 7.28 5.05
CA TYR A 138 -18.62 8.07 4.14
C TYR A 138 -19.18 9.47 3.88
N ARG A 139 -18.37 10.51 4.07
CA ARG A 139 -18.69 11.93 3.86
C ARG A 139 -17.67 12.67 3.00
N GLY A 140 -16.70 11.96 2.42
CA GLY A 140 -15.57 12.52 1.70
C GLY A 140 -15.80 12.85 0.22
N HIS A 141 -17.03 13.03 -0.24
CA HIS A 141 -17.37 13.22 -1.66
C HIS A 141 -16.62 14.38 -2.32
N ASP A 142 -16.43 15.50 -1.62
CA ASP A 142 -15.74 16.69 -2.15
C ASP A 142 -14.22 16.48 -2.33
N TYR A 143 -13.68 15.47 -1.68
CA TYR A 143 -12.25 15.12 -1.72
C TYR A 143 -11.97 13.94 -2.65
N TYR A 144 -13.00 13.30 -3.21
CA TYR A 144 -12.80 12.19 -4.14
C TYR A 144 -12.16 12.68 -5.44
N LYS A 145 -11.18 11.93 -5.94
CA LYS A 145 -10.52 12.14 -7.24
C LYS A 145 -10.75 10.92 -8.13
N ASP A 146 -11.21 11.17 -9.34
CA ASP A 146 -11.41 10.11 -10.35
C ASP A 146 -10.09 9.77 -11.03
N GLU A 147 -9.16 9.23 -10.23
CA GLU A 147 -7.81 8.84 -10.62
C GLU A 147 -7.55 7.41 -10.15
N VAL A 148 -6.64 6.69 -10.80
CA VAL A 148 -6.35 5.29 -10.42
C VAL A 148 -5.61 5.17 -9.09
N ALA A 149 -4.86 6.19 -8.69
CA ALA A 149 -4.23 6.32 -7.38
C ALA A 149 -4.08 7.80 -6.99
N VAL A 150 -4.24 8.10 -5.71
CA VAL A 150 -4.14 9.45 -5.14
C VAL A 150 -3.26 9.42 -3.91
N LYS A 151 -2.39 10.42 -3.78
CA LYS A 151 -1.57 10.68 -2.59
C LYS A 151 -1.99 12.00 -1.95
N ASP A 152 -2.32 11.96 -0.67
CA ASP A 152 -2.56 13.13 0.17
C ASP A 152 -1.75 13.03 1.47
N GLY A 153 -0.64 13.74 1.51
CA GLY A 153 0.32 13.64 2.61
C GLY A 153 0.84 12.21 2.78
N LYS A 154 0.55 11.60 3.91
CA LYS A 154 0.92 10.22 4.24
C LYS A 154 -0.15 9.18 3.92
N LEU A 155 -1.28 9.60 3.37
CA LEU A 155 -2.30 8.69 2.86
C LEU A 155 -2.11 8.48 1.36
N ILE A 156 -2.03 7.21 0.93
CA ILE A 156 -2.00 6.82 -0.48
C ILE A 156 -3.15 5.84 -0.71
N THR A 157 -4.10 6.22 -1.56
CA THR A 157 -5.25 5.37 -1.92
C THR A 157 -5.21 5.00 -3.40
N ALA A 158 -5.77 3.86 -3.76
CA ALA A 158 -5.88 3.44 -5.16
C ALA A 158 -7.12 2.59 -5.43
N SER A 159 -7.52 2.56 -6.70
CA SER A 159 -8.42 1.54 -7.22
C SER A 159 -7.67 0.21 -7.39
N SER A 160 -8.40 -0.89 -7.54
CA SER A 160 -7.82 -2.22 -7.84
C SER A 160 -6.93 -2.23 -9.10
N ALA A 161 -7.25 -1.36 -10.08
CA ALA A 161 -6.47 -1.20 -11.31
C ALA A 161 -5.25 -0.27 -11.13
N GLY A 162 -5.16 0.46 -10.00
CA GLY A 162 -4.13 1.46 -9.75
C GLY A 162 -2.87 0.93 -9.06
N SER A 163 -2.71 -0.38 -8.90
CA SER A 163 -1.65 -1.00 -8.10
C SER A 163 -0.22 -0.58 -8.51
N LEU A 164 0.05 -0.35 -9.79
CA LEU A 164 1.36 0.11 -10.26
C LEU A 164 1.67 1.55 -9.79
N LEU A 165 0.72 2.48 -9.95
CA LEU A 165 0.90 3.87 -9.53
C LEU A 165 0.89 3.99 -7.99
N TRP A 166 0.06 3.19 -7.31
CA TRP A 166 0.05 3.07 -5.85
C TRP A 166 1.41 2.63 -5.32
N ALA A 167 2.01 1.60 -5.90
CA ALA A 167 3.34 1.13 -5.55
C ALA A 167 4.40 2.20 -5.81
N LYS A 168 4.32 2.94 -6.94
CA LYS A 168 5.22 4.06 -7.23
C LYS A 168 5.20 5.10 -6.12
N PHE A 169 4.00 5.57 -5.73
CA PHE A 169 3.88 6.59 -4.69
C PHE A 169 4.43 6.12 -3.33
N ILE A 170 4.25 4.84 -2.99
CA ILE A 170 4.80 4.26 -1.75
C ILE A 170 6.32 4.23 -1.81
N VAL A 171 6.91 3.76 -2.91
CA VAL A 171 8.36 3.67 -3.10
C VAL A 171 9.01 5.05 -3.04
N GLU A 172 8.38 6.06 -3.66
CA GLU A 172 8.81 7.47 -3.60
C GLU A 172 8.75 8.01 -2.17
N GLU A 173 7.65 7.77 -1.46
CA GLU A 173 7.46 8.25 -0.09
C GLU A 173 8.44 7.62 0.89
N LEU A 174 8.82 6.38 0.67
CA LEU A 174 9.83 5.67 1.44
C LEU A 174 11.27 6.08 1.10
N GLY A 175 11.48 6.74 -0.05
CA GLY A 175 12.79 7.16 -0.51
C GLY A 175 13.73 5.99 -0.81
N LEU A 176 13.22 4.93 -1.46
CA LEU A 176 14.00 3.70 -1.65
C LEU A 176 15.05 3.84 -2.75
N TYR A 177 14.73 4.56 -3.80
CA TYR A 177 15.54 4.71 -5.01
C TYR A 177 15.57 6.16 -5.46
N SER A 178 16.50 6.49 -6.37
CA SER A 178 16.50 7.76 -7.06
C SER A 178 15.22 7.93 -7.90
N LYS A 179 14.86 9.18 -8.17
CA LYS A 179 13.71 9.50 -9.03
C LYS A 179 13.84 8.84 -10.41
N THR A 180 15.05 8.80 -10.97
CA THR A 180 15.32 8.17 -12.28
C THR A 180 14.99 6.69 -12.25
N THR A 181 15.42 5.97 -11.20
CA THR A 181 15.13 4.54 -11.03
C THR A 181 13.63 4.27 -10.91
N VAL A 182 12.93 5.06 -10.10
CA VAL A 182 11.48 4.90 -9.92
C VAL A 182 10.71 5.18 -11.20
N GLU A 183 11.07 6.24 -11.95
CA GLU A 183 10.43 6.56 -13.23
C GLU A 183 10.69 5.48 -14.29
N ALA A 184 11.92 4.99 -14.41
CA ALA A 184 12.27 3.93 -15.35
C ALA A 184 11.52 2.63 -15.01
N TRP A 185 11.48 2.25 -13.73
CA TRP A 185 10.70 1.11 -13.24
C TRP A 185 9.22 1.24 -13.60
N PHE A 186 8.59 2.38 -13.28
CA PHE A 186 7.19 2.66 -13.57
C PHE A 186 6.90 2.62 -15.08
N ASN A 187 7.74 3.26 -15.90
CA ASN A 187 7.59 3.29 -17.34
C ASN A 187 7.75 1.89 -17.95
N TYR A 188 8.66 1.08 -17.46
CA TYR A 188 8.79 -0.30 -17.92
C TYR A 188 7.49 -1.09 -17.72
N PHE A 189 6.93 -1.08 -16.51
CA PHE A 189 5.72 -1.83 -16.20
C PHE A 189 4.44 -1.24 -16.84
N SER A 190 4.40 0.05 -17.09
CA SER A 190 3.25 0.69 -17.75
C SER A 190 3.25 0.56 -19.27
N THR A 191 4.43 0.42 -19.89
CA THR A 191 4.55 0.42 -21.37
C THR A 191 5.04 -0.90 -21.95
N GLY A 192 5.78 -1.71 -21.18
CA GLY A 192 6.47 -2.90 -21.66
C GLY A 192 7.69 -2.62 -22.55
N ASP A 193 8.11 -1.34 -22.67
CA ASP A 193 9.24 -0.96 -23.54
C ASP A 193 10.57 -1.36 -22.87
N PRO A 194 11.39 -2.23 -23.54
CA PRO A 194 12.64 -2.72 -22.98
C PRO A 194 13.70 -1.63 -22.73
N ARG A 195 13.57 -0.44 -23.34
CA ARG A 195 14.46 0.68 -23.08
C ARG A 195 14.40 1.10 -21.61
N TYR A 196 13.21 1.11 -21.01
CA TYR A 196 13.04 1.45 -19.61
C TYR A 196 13.58 0.36 -18.67
N PHE A 197 13.60 -0.89 -19.09
CA PHE A 197 14.28 -1.94 -18.31
C PHE A 197 15.79 -1.66 -18.23
N LEU A 198 16.45 -1.32 -19.35
CA LEU A 198 17.87 -0.98 -19.36
C LEU A 198 18.17 0.29 -18.56
N GLU A 199 17.31 1.31 -18.66
CA GLU A 199 17.42 2.54 -17.88
C GLU A 199 17.30 2.27 -16.38
N MET A 200 16.35 1.45 -15.97
CA MET A 200 16.16 1.03 -14.57
C MET A 200 17.39 0.31 -14.03
N MET A 201 17.95 -0.66 -14.79
CA MET A 201 19.13 -1.40 -14.36
C MET A 201 20.34 -0.50 -14.20
N ASN A 202 20.62 0.37 -15.18
CA ASN A 202 21.73 1.33 -15.11
C ASN A 202 21.58 2.33 -13.97
N SER A 203 20.35 2.74 -13.65
CA SER A 203 20.09 3.67 -12.56
C SER A 203 20.19 3.00 -11.18
N LEU A 204 19.80 1.72 -11.05
CA LEU A 204 20.00 0.93 -9.84
C LEU A 204 21.49 0.74 -9.49
N GLU A 205 22.34 0.51 -10.50
CA GLU A 205 23.79 0.42 -10.28
C GLU A 205 24.35 1.74 -9.70
N LYS A 206 23.84 2.89 -10.15
CA LYS A 206 24.23 4.21 -9.60
C LYS A 206 23.72 4.38 -8.18
N ASP A 207 22.44 4.06 -7.92
CA ASP A 207 21.86 4.12 -6.57
C ASP A 207 22.66 3.24 -5.58
N ALA A 208 23.14 2.07 -6.02
CA ALA A 208 23.99 1.20 -5.22
C ALA A 208 25.39 1.78 -4.91
N SER A 209 25.93 2.56 -5.84
CA SER A 209 27.25 3.18 -5.67
C SER A 209 27.23 4.43 -4.78
N GLU A 210 26.05 5.03 -4.59
CA GLU A 210 25.83 6.25 -3.80
C GLU A 210 25.26 5.96 -2.40
N SER A 211 24.92 4.69 -2.10
CA SER A 211 24.37 4.23 -0.82
C SER A 211 25.46 3.85 0.13
#